data_7f8bc52ec5a52c80e7393f4cd59ba19f
#
_entry.id   7f8bc52ec5a52c80e7393f4cd59ba19f
#
_cell.length_a   1.000
_cell.length_b   1.000
_cell.length_c   1.000
_cell.angle_alpha   90.00
_cell.angle_beta   90.00
_cell.angle_gamma   90.00
#
_symmetry.space_group_name_H-M   'P 1'
#
loop_
_entity.id
_entity.type
_entity.pdbx_description
1 polymer ?
#
loop_
_entity_poly.entity_id
_entity_poly.type
_entity_poly.pdbx_seq_one_letter_code
_entity_poly.pdbx_strand_id
1 'polypeptide(L)'
;NKGQKEVIPIIQPETSYEYFITLSIKKLTITNKTIIGLLQGNGEPDIYAIKELYNNLSALYEIENIELNNNSDIPKHIKTLLIISPKDSFSQNNFNTLDNFLRKGNNIFIAYNSVDANPEAQYAFPVYNNFQNWLKQKGIIVKNNFIIDKNCMPIVFTQNQSGYPVKSTINFPLIPILTKFSNHPVNTGIQSVVFEFASQCLPNNKNNVKFIPLIKTSDKSGIINPPFQFDLLKNWTDTDFPLSNITVAAILEGKIVGNKNSKIVFISDGDFVINGVGQNTIKINEDNIHLTANIIDWLSGSTELFHIRTKEIKYRPLISLPDKTKNIIKYFNFIFPILLIIIYGIIRQEKNKMKKN
;
A
#
# COMPACT_ATOMS: atom_id res chain seq x y z
N ASN A 1 12.21 22.09 -27.36
CA ASN A 1 12.98 23.15 -26.69
C ASN A 1 14.34 22.63 -26.26
N LYS A 2 15.44 23.17 -26.73
CA LYS A 2 16.83 22.82 -26.40
C LYS A 2 17.36 21.46 -26.87
N GLY A 3 16.77 20.79 -27.89
CA GLY A 3 17.30 19.54 -28.44
C GLY A 3 17.18 18.30 -27.53
N GLN A 4 16.53 18.39 -26.38
CA GLN A 4 16.25 17.26 -25.52
C GLN A 4 15.18 16.37 -26.16
N LYS A 5 15.44 15.06 -26.18
CA LYS A 5 14.53 14.04 -26.70
C LYS A 5 14.16 13.09 -25.57
N GLU A 6 12.88 12.83 -25.42
CA GLU A 6 12.37 11.75 -24.55
C GLU A 6 11.79 10.67 -25.43
N VAL A 7 12.16 9.43 -25.18
CA VAL A 7 11.65 8.27 -25.90
C VAL A 7 10.54 7.65 -25.07
N ILE A 8 9.32 7.67 -25.58
CA ILE A 8 8.22 6.94 -24.94
C ILE A 8 8.41 5.46 -25.33
N PRO A 9 8.63 4.55 -24.37
CA PRO A 9 8.74 3.13 -24.67
C PRO A 9 7.43 2.60 -25.22
N ILE A 10 7.43 1.35 -25.72
CA ILE A 10 6.20 0.70 -26.20
C ILE A 10 5.20 0.70 -25.04
N ILE A 11 4.12 1.43 -25.22
CA ILE A 11 3.05 1.53 -24.24
C ILE A 11 2.18 0.28 -24.40
N GLN A 12 2.03 -0.48 -23.34
CA GLN A 12 1.14 -1.65 -23.35
C GLN A 12 -0.32 -1.18 -23.50
N PRO A 13 -1.21 -1.95 -24.14
CA PRO A 13 -2.59 -1.54 -24.41
C PRO A 13 -3.40 -1.16 -23.16
N GLU A 14 -2.97 -1.59 -21.99
CA GLU A 14 -3.65 -1.41 -20.69
C GLU A 14 -3.20 -0.15 -19.94
N THR A 15 -2.20 0.59 -20.47
CA THR A 15 -1.62 1.77 -19.81
C THR A 15 -2.17 3.08 -20.37
N SER A 16 -2.27 4.11 -19.52
CA SER A 16 -2.78 5.44 -19.93
C SER A 16 -1.79 6.18 -20.81
N TYR A 17 -2.09 6.31 -22.10
CA TYR A 17 -1.32 7.15 -23.03
C TYR A 17 -1.19 8.59 -22.54
N GLU A 18 -2.25 9.14 -21.95
CA GLU A 18 -2.29 10.51 -21.43
C GLU A 18 -1.25 10.70 -20.31
N TYR A 19 -1.10 9.71 -19.43
CA TYR A 19 -0.09 9.73 -18.38
C TYR A 19 1.32 9.77 -18.94
N PHE A 20 1.66 8.84 -19.85
CA PHE A 20 3.00 8.78 -20.44
C PHE A 20 3.36 10.02 -21.24
N ILE A 21 2.42 10.54 -22.04
CA ILE A 21 2.64 11.76 -22.81
C ILE A 21 2.86 12.95 -21.87
N THR A 22 2.01 13.11 -20.86
CA THR A 22 2.13 14.23 -19.91
C THR A 22 3.42 14.12 -19.08
N LEU A 23 3.79 12.91 -18.65
CA LEU A 23 5.04 12.67 -17.93
C LEU A 23 6.24 13.04 -18.81
N SER A 24 6.24 12.62 -20.09
CA SER A 24 7.30 12.94 -21.04
C SER A 24 7.39 14.44 -21.31
N ILE A 25 6.26 15.12 -21.46
CA ILE A 25 6.23 16.60 -21.59
C ILE A 25 6.82 17.24 -20.33
N LYS A 26 6.42 16.80 -19.14
CA LYS A 26 6.98 17.32 -17.89
C LYS A 26 8.47 17.08 -17.77
N LYS A 27 8.96 15.89 -18.07
CA LYS A 27 10.40 15.61 -18.10
C LYS A 27 11.18 16.56 -19.00
N LEU A 28 10.62 16.91 -20.17
CA LEU A 28 11.22 17.84 -21.12
C LEU A 28 11.11 19.31 -20.72
N THR A 29 10.17 19.67 -19.86
CA THR A 29 9.89 21.04 -19.45
C THR A 29 10.48 21.41 -18.09
N ILE A 30 10.71 20.42 -17.22
CA ILE A 30 11.32 20.65 -15.89
C ILE A 30 12.80 20.99 -16.10
N THR A 31 13.16 22.24 -15.77
CA THR A 31 14.56 22.69 -15.78
C THR A 31 15.31 22.33 -14.50
N ASN A 32 14.62 22.35 -13.36
CA ASN A 32 15.17 21.99 -12.05
C ASN A 32 14.19 21.05 -11.36
N LYS A 33 14.61 19.82 -11.09
CA LYS A 33 13.80 18.86 -10.31
C LYS A 33 13.76 19.28 -8.84
N THR A 34 12.61 19.07 -8.22
CA THR A 34 12.52 19.19 -6.76
C THR A 34 13.34 18.09 -6.10
N ILE A 35 14.18 18.46 -5.13
CA ILE A 35 15.01 17.49 -4.40
C ILE A 35 14.24 17.00 -3.18
N ILE A 36 14.15 15.68 -3.04
CA ILE A 36 13.58 14.99 -1.88
C ILE A 36 14.65 14.17 -1.16
N GLY A 37 14.60 14.12 0.16
CA GLY A 37 15.55 13.36 0.96
C GLY A 37 15.09 11.92 1.15
N LEU A 38 16.00 10.96 1.02
CA LEU A 38 15.81 9.57 1.44
C LEU A 38 16.70 9.32 2.65
N LEU A 39 16.08 9.02 3.80
CA LEU A 39 16.83 8.76 5.03
C LEU A 39 17.63 7.46 4.91
N GLN A 40 18.88 7.49 5.39
CA GLN A 40 19.80 6.38 5.44
C GLN A 40 20.56 6.41 6.77
N GLY A 41 21.11 5.24 7.17
CA GLY A 41 21.98 5.12 8.35
C GLY A 41 21.32 4.51 9.58
N ASN A 42 20.01 4.20 9.54
CA ASN A 42 19.31 3.51 10.62
C ASN A 42 18.72 2.16 10.15
N GLY A 43 19.37 1.48 9.21
CA GLY A 43 18.96 0.19 8.67
C GLY A 43 17.88 0.28 7.59
N GLU A 44 17.67 1.45 7.01
CA GLU A 44 16.78 1.66 5.87
C GLU A 44 17.34 0.97 4.61
N PRO A 45 16.47 0.52 3.68
CA PRO A 45 16.86 -0.03 2.40
C PRO A 45 17.56 1.03 1.54
N ASP A 46 18.56 0.62 0.79
CA ASP A 46 19.18 1.49 -0.20
C ASP A 46 18.25 1.72 -1.42
N ILE A 47 18.68 2.62 -2.28
CA ILE A 47 17.92 3.01 -3.49
C ILE A 47 17.72 1.84 -4.46
N TYR A 48 18.62 0.84 -4.46
CA TYR A 48 18.54 -0.33 -5.33
C TYR A 48 17.45 -1.30 -4.86
N ALA A 49 17.18 -1.33 -3.55
CA ALA A 49 16.15 -2.16 -2.96
C ALA A 49 14.72 -1.60 -3.19
N ILE A 50 14.58 -0.33 -3.56
CA ILE A 50 13.30 0.34 -3.87
C ILE A 50 13.24 0.78 -5.34
N LYS A 51 13.77 -0.03 -6.24
CA LYS A 51 14.02 0.30 -7.64
C LYS A 51 12.77 0.79 -8.39
N GLU A 52 11.60 0.16 -8.20
CA GLU A 52 10.37 0.56 -8.88
C GLU A 52 9.90 1.93 -8.40
N LEU A 53 9.92 2.18 -7.08
CA LEU A 53 9.62 3.49 -6.51
C LEU A 53 10.62 4.55 -7.00
N TYR A 54 11.91 4.24 -6.97
CA TYR A 54 12.96 5.14 -7.46
C TYR A 54 12.74 5.52 -8.92
N ASN A 55 12.47 4.55 -9.81
CA ASN A 55 12.23 4.80 -11.22
C ASN A 55 10.99 5.69 -11.44
N ASN A 56 9.96 5.52 -10.65
CA ASN A 56 8.75 6.34 -10.72
C ASN A 56 9.02 7.77 -10.28
N LEU A 57 9.70 7.96 -9.13
CA LEU A 57 9.97 9.27 -8.56
C LEU A 57 11.04 10.04 -9.32
N SER A 58 12.10 9.38 -9.79
CA SER A 58 13.23 10.00 -10.49
C SER A 58 12.82 10.69 -11.81
N ALA A 59 11.63 10.39 -12.31
CA ALA A 59 11.04 11.10 -13.44
C ALA A 59 10.88 12.60 -13.15
N LEU A 60 10.49 12.98 -11.92
CA LEU A 60 10.11 14.35 -11.52
C LEU A 60 10.95 14.91 -10.37
N TYR A 61 11.58 14.04 -9.60
CA TYR A 61 12.35 14.39 -8.42
C TYR A 61 13.82 13.99 -8.58
N GLU A 62 14.68 14.70 -7.90
CA GLU A 62 16.04 14.25 -7.57
C GLU A 62 16.01 13.69 -6.16
N ILE A 63 16.58 12.51 -5.96
CA ILE A 63 16.59 11.82 -4.66
C ILE A 63 17.99 11.92 -4.08
N GLU A 64 18.10 12.56 -2.91
CA GLU A 64 19.34 12.74 -2.18
C GLU A 64 19.32 11.88 -0.91
N ASN A 65 20.36 11.05 -0.71
CA ASN A 65 20.50 10.30 0.52
C ASN A 65 20.86 11.22 1.68
N ILE A 66 20.14 11.12 2.78
CA ILE A 66 20.30 11.95 3.98
C ILE A 66 20.67 11.05 5.15
N GLU A 67 21.82 11.28 5.74
CA GLU A 67 22.23 10.62 6.98
C GLU A 67 22.12 11.60 8.16
N LEU A 68 21.52 11.14 9.27
CA LEU A 68 21.38 11.93 10.49
C LEU A 68 22.66 11.83 11.32
N ASN A 69 23.69 12.50 10.89
CA ASN A 69 24.95 12.58 11.65
C ASN A 69 24.82 13.50 12.86
N ASN A 70 25.55 13.22 13.93
CA ASN A 70 25.40 13.78 15.29
C ASN A 70 25.39 15.31 15.41
N ASN A 71 25.66 16.10 14.36
CA ASN A 71 25.69 17.56 14.42
C ASN A 71 25.26 18.26 13.12
N SER A 72 24.68 17.57 12.14
CA SER A 72 24.25 18.20 10.88
C SER A 72 22.72 18.29 10.77
N ASP A 73 22.22 19.47 10.49
CA ASP A 73 20.83 19.68 10.09
C ASP A 73 20.58 19.11 8.68
N ILE A 74 19.36 18.66 8.43
CA ILE A 74 18.92 18.30 7.07
C ILE A 74 19.05 19.52 6.17
N PRO A 75 19.63 19.40 4.96
CA PRO A 75 19.85 20.50 4.04
C PRO A 75 18.59 21.34 3.78
N LYS A 76 18.72 22.67 3.70
CA LYS A 76 17.57 23.59 3.59
C LYS A 76 16.75 23.41 2.30
N HIS A 77 17.35 22.88 1.24
CA HIS A 77 16.68 22.63 -0.03
C HIS A 77 15.75 21.41 0.03
N ILE A 78 15.97 20.48 0.97
CA ILE A 78 15.07 19.35 1.22
C ILE A 78 13.82 19.87 1.96
N LYS A 79 12.63 19.60 1.39
CA LYS A 79 11.34 19.95 1.97
C LYS A 79 10.49 18.74 2.32
N THR A 80 10.78 17.60 1.69
CA THR A 80 10.13 16.32 1.92
C THR A 80 11.19 15.28 2.19
N LEU A 81 11.05 14.55 3.31
CA LEU A 81 11.95 13.48 3.74
C LEU A 81 11.19 12.15 3.71
N LEU A 82 11.80 11.12 3.14
CA LEU A 82 11.29 9.77 3.11
C LEU A 82 12.06 8.92 4.15
N ILE A 83 11.32 8.23 5.00
CA ILE A 83 11.82 7.26 5.99
C ILE A 83 11.13 5.94 5.68
N ILE A 84 11.87 4.96 5.15
CA ILE A 84 11.33 3.68 4.69
C ILE A 84 11.98 2.56 5.48
N SER A 85 11.19 1.78 6.19
CA SER A 85 11.60 0.58 6.93
C SER A 85 12.86 0.75 7.81
N PRO A 86 12.94 1.79 8.68
CA PRO A 86 14.07 1.94 9.57
C PRO A 86 14.06 0.79 10.59
N LYS A 87 15.22 0.11 10.75
CA LYS A 87 15.36 -1.07 11.62
C LYS A 87 16.10 -0.75 12.91
N ASP A 88 17.10 0.12 12.84
CA ASP A 88 17.96 0.44 13.96
C ASP A 88 17.39 1.55 14.85
N SER A 89 17.89 1.66 16.05
CA SER A 89 17.51 2.69 17.01
C SER A 89 18.04 4.06 16.61
N PHE A 90 17.22 5.08 16.80
CA PHE A 90 17.59 6.48 16.58
C PHE A 90 18.19 7.07 17.85
N SER A 91 19.25 7.87 17.71
CA SER A 91 19.76 8.67 18.81
C SER A 91 18.81 9.82 19.15
N GLN A 92 18.89 10.38 20.36
CA GLN A 92 18.12 11.57 20.72
C GLN A 92 18.43 12.75 19.78
N ASN A 93 19.67 12.86 19.31
CA ASN A 93 20.09 13.90 18.34
C ASN A 93 19.40 13.70 16.98
N ASN A 94 19.24 12.46 16.53
CA ASN A 94 18.52 12.16 15.29
C ASN A 94 17.05 12.62 15.41
N PHE A 95 16.39 12.32 16.53
CA PHE A 95 15.02 12.80 16.77
C PHE A 95 14.96 14.33 16.86
N ASN A 96 15.93 14.98 17.49
CA ASN A 96 15.99 16.44 17.54
C ASN A 96 16.13 17.04 16.13
N THR A 97 16.91 16.41 15.26
CA THR A 97 17.07 16.82 13.85
C THR A 97 15.78 16.68 13.08
N LEU A 98 15.06 15.54 13.23
CA LEU A 98 13.73 15.34 12.63
C LEU A 98 12.69 16.36 13.16
N ASP A 99 12.73 16.64 14.47
CA ASP A 99 11.87 17.65 15.09
C ASP A 99 12.18 19.06 14.57
N ASN A 100 13.45 19.41 14.38
CA ASN A 100 13.86 20.67 13.78
C ASN A 100 13.40 20.77 12.32
N PHE A 101 13.45 19.68 11.57
CA PHE A 101 12.95 19.61 10.20
C PHE A 101 11.44 19.90 10.13
N LEU A 102 10.63 19.25 10.98
CA LEU A 102 9.19 19.51 11.11
C LEU A 102 8.90 20.94 11.60
N ARG A 103 9.69 21.46 12.56
CA ARG A 103 9.56 22.82 13.10
C ARG A 103 9.75 23.89 12.04
N LYS A 104 10.58 23.62 11.04
CA LYS A 104 10.79 24.50 9.87
C LYS A 104 9.59 24.48 8.91
N GLY A 105 8.59 23.61 9.10
CA GLY A 105 7.39 23.45 8.27
C GLY A 105 7.60 22.48 7.11
N ASN A 106 8.59 21.60 7.21
CA ASN A 106 8.86 20.57 6.22
C ASN A 106 8.03 19.29 6.53
N ASN A 107 7.96 18.36 5.58
CA ASN A 107 7.07 17.24 5.60
C ASN A 107 7.82 15.90 5.58
N ILE A 108 7.23 14.86 6.19
CA ILE A 108 7.86 13.54 6.27
C ILE A 108 6.88 12.46 5.78
N PHE A 109 7.37 11.57 4.92
CA PHE A 109 6.74 10.30 4.61
C PHE A 109 7.42 9.20 5.44
N ILE A 110 6.63 8.33 6.07
CA ILE A 110 7.10 7.25 6.92
C ILE A 110 6.39 5.96 6.55
N ALA A 111 7.16 4.94 6.18
CA ALA A 111 6.73 3.56 6.07
C ALA A 111 7.49 2.75 7.13
N TYR A 112 6.78 2.08 8.05
CA TYR A 112 7.41 1.53 9.24
C TYR A 112 6.76 0.21 9.70
N ASN A 113 7.60 -0.80 9.94
CA ASN A 113 7.22 -2.04 10.56
C ASN A 113 7.36 -1.95 12.08
N SER A 114 6.29 -2.13 12.82
CA SER A 114 6.34 -2.23 14.28
C SER A 114 6.63 -3.66 14.75
N VAL A 115 6.50 -4.63 13.86
CA VAL A 115 6.79 -6.05 14.06
C VAL A 115 7.58 -6.53 12.85
N ASP A 116 8.65 -7.26 13.10
CA ASP A 116 9.46 -7.91 12.07
C ASP A 116 9.03 -9.38 11.98
N ALA A 117 8.60 -9.79 10.79
CA ALA A 117 8.08 -11.13 10.52
C ALA A 117 9.07 -11.95 9.71
N ASN A 118 9.29 -13.20 10.12
CA ASN A 118 9.99 -14.20 9.34
C ASN A 118 9.01 -15.32 8.96
N PRO A 119 8.44 -15.30 7.74
CA PRO A 119 7.49 -16.31 7.30
C PRO A 119 8.07 -17.74 7.24
N GLU A 120 9.36 -17.86 6.92
CA GLU A 120 10.04 -19.16 6.86
C GLU A 120 10.17 -19.79 8.25
N ALA A 121 10.50 -18.98 9.26
CA ALA A 121 10.56 -19.41 10.65
C ALA A 121 9.17 -19.48 11.31
N GLN A 122 8.12 -18.99 10.65
CA GLN A 122 6.75 -18.87 11.16
C GLN A 122 6.67 -18.11 12.49
N TYR A 123 7.52 -17.11 12.63
CA TYR A 123 7.66 -16.32 13.86
C TYR A 123 7.85 -14.84 13.56
N ALA A 124 7.47 -13.99 14.53
CA ALA A 124 7.72 -12.56 14.42
C ALA A 124 8.03 -11.94 15.79
N PHE A 125 8.76 -10.82 15.75
CA PHE A 125 9.17 -10.09 16.93
C PHE A 125 8.79 -8.62 16.82
N PRO A 126 8.39 -7.95 17.93
CA PRO A 126 8.27 -6.51 17.95
C PRO A 126 9.61 -5.84 17.63
N VAL A 127 9.58 -4.79 16.82
CA VAL A 127 10.76 -3.97 16.55
C VAL A 127 10.98 -2.99 17.70
N TYR A 128 12.13 -3.08 18.35
CA TYR A 128 12.50 -2.24 19.50
C TYR A 128 13.54 -1.18 19.11
N ASN A 129 13.14 -0.20 18.30
CA ASN A 129 14.03 0.85 17.82
C ASN A 129 13.69 2.26 18.31
N ASN A 130 12.92 2.41 19.37
CA ASN A 130 12.45 3.67 19.98
C ASN A 130 11.67 4.62 19.04
N PHE A 131 11.56 4.32 17.74
CA PHE A 131 10.87 5.14 16.75
C PHE A 131 9.36 5.27 17.05
N GLN A 132 8.74 4.22 17.57
CA GLN A 132 7.33 4.25 17.99
C GLN A 132 7.06 5.30 19.07
N ASN A 133 7.98 5.49 20.01
CA ASN A 133 7.84 6.49 21.06
C ASN A 133 7.87 7.92 20.49
N TRP A 134 8.74 8.15 19.50
CA TRP A 134 8.78 9.42 18.80
C TRP A 134 7.48 9.65 18.00
N LEU A 135 6.98 8.67 17.26
CA LEU A 135 5.69 8.74 16.56
C LEU A 135 4.53 9.06 17.51
N LYS A 136 4.50 8.43 18.68
CA LYS A 136 3.49 8.70 19.72
C LYS A 136 3.50 10.16 20.15
N GLN A 137 4.69 10.77 20.32
CA GLN A 137 4.81 12.19 20.65
C GLN A 137 4.33 13.11 19.51
N LYS A 138 4.35 12.64 18.27
CA LYS A 138 3.86 13.39 17.11
C LYS A 138 2.35 13.28 16.91
N GLY A 139 1.69 12.27 17.49
CA GLY A 139 0.24 12.11 17.42
C GLY A 139 -0.24 10.78 16.83
N ILE A 140 0.65 9.81 16.63
CA ILE A 140 0.33 8.46 16.15
C ILE A 140 0.79 7.41 17.16
N ILE A 141 -0.13 6.54 17.58
CA ILE A 141 0.20 5.33 18.34
C ILE A 141 0.24 4.16 17.34
N VAL A 142 1.39 3.55 17.16
CA VAL A 142 1.56 2.32 16.41
C VAL A 142 1.54 1.15 17.39
N LYS A 143 0.72 0.14 17.12
CA LYS A 143 0.60 -1.04 17.98
C LYS A 143 1.54 -2.14 17.51
N ASN A 144 2.14 -2.87 18.47
CA ASN A 144 2.89 -4.09 18.16
C ASN A 144 1.90 -5.25 17.99
N ASN A 145 1.25 -5.28 16.84
CA ASN A 145 0.29 -6.32 16.46
C ASN A 145 0.29 -6.51 14.95
N PHE A 146 -0.29 -7.60 14.49
CA PHE A 146 -0.58 -7.79 13.08
C PHE A 146 -2.06 -7.60 12.80
N ILE A 147 -2.33 -6.98 11.66
CA ILE A 147 -3.65 -6.93 11.08
C ILE A 147 -3.85 -8.16 10.22
N ILE A 148 -5.01 -8.77 10.33
CA ILE A 148 -5.50 -9.78 9.41
C ILE A 148 -6.76 -9.29 8.72
N ASP A 149 -6.92 -9.65 7.45
CA ASP A 149 -8.09 -9.30 6.67
C ASP A 149 -8.55 -10.49 5.83
N LYS A 150 -9.85 -10.71 5.74
CA LYS A 150 -10.41 -11.77 4.89
C LYS A 150 -10.16 -11.51 3.40
N ASN A 151 -10.05 -10.22 3.02
CA ASN A 151 -9.61 -9.80 1.70
C ASN A 151 -8.07 -9.76 1.69
N CYS A 152 -7.44 -10.84 1.24
CA CYS A 152 -5.99 -11.03 1.34
C CYS A 152 -5.42 -11.67 0.09
N MET A 153 -4.09 -11.58 -0.04
CA MET A 153 -3.35 -12.23 -1.10
C MET A 153 -3.25 -13.73 -0.86
N PRO A 154 -3.35 -14.55 -1.91
CA PRO A 154 -2.96 -15.95 -1.84
C PRO A 154 -1.42 -16.06 -1.88
N ILE A 155 -0.88 -16.98 -1.09
CA ILE A 155 0.53 -17.39 -1.16
C ILE A 155 0.64 -18.82 -1.70
N VAL A 156 1.74 -19.08 -2.40
CA VAL A 156 2.09 -20.43 -2.88
C VAL A 156 3.18 -20.96 -1.98
N PHE A 157 2.94 -22.12 -1.38
CA PHE A 157 3.96 -22.80 -0.59
C PHE A 157 4.12 -24.25 -1.06
N THR A 158 5.31 -24.80 -0.86
CA THR A 158 5.64 -26.13 -1.29
C THR A 158 5.69 -27.07 -0.08
N GLN A 159 4.89 -28.12 -0.12
CA GLN A 159 4.91 -29.20 0.89
C GLN A 159 5.50 -30.45 0.30
N ASN A 160 6.29 -31.18 1.08
CA ASN A 160 6.71 -32.53 0.71
C ASN A 160 5.65 -33.53 1.13
N GLN A 161 4.88 -34.04 0.16
CA GLN A 161 3.92 -35.14 0.38
C GLN A 161 4.50 -36.43 -0.19
N SER A 162 4.76 -37.40 0.67
CA SER A 162 5.27 -38.72 0.26
C SER A 162 6.54 -38.68 -0.61
N GLY A 163 7.45 -37.70 -0.34
CA GLY A 163 8.68 -37.53 -1.10
C GLY A 163 8.58 -36.68 -2.37
N TYR A 164 7.39 -36.18 -2.70
CA TYR A 164 7.17 -35.29 -3.85
C TYR A 164 6.84 -33.85 -3.41
N PRO A 165 7.44 -32.83 -4.03
CA PRO A 165 7.10 -31.44 -3.75
C PRO A 165 5.73 -31.10 -4.37
N VAL A 166 4.73 -30.83 -3.53
CA VAL A 166 3.40 -30.39 -3.94
C VAL A 166 3.25 -28.91 -3.66
N LYS A 167 2.93 -28.12 -4.67
CA LYS A 167 2.61 -26.70 -4.54
C LYS A 167 1.15 -26.52 -4.19
N SER A 168 0.88 -25.88 -3.08
CA SER A 168 -0.46 -25.49 -2.63
C SER A 168 -0.61 -23.99 -2.57
N THR A 169 -1.79 -23.49 -2.92
CA THR A 169 -2.13 -22.06 -2.82
C THR A 169 -3.13 -21.88 -1.70
N ILE A 170 -2.82 -21.01 -0.76
CA ILE A 170 -3.69 -20.68 0.38
C ILE A 170 -3.88 -19.17 0.48
N ASN A 171 -5.06 -18.76 0.95
CA ASN A 171 -5.29 -17.37 1.32
C ASN A 171 -4.52 -17.06 2.61
N PHE A 172 -3.75 -15.97 2.60
CA PHE A 172 -2.91 -15.61 3.74
C PHE A 172 -3.32 -14.25 4.31
N PRO A 173 -4.18 -14.22 5.33
CA PRO A 173 -4.78 -12.98 5.87
C PRO A 173 -3.81 -11.94 6.41
N LEU A 174 -2.55 -12.32 6.67
CA LEU A 174 -1.48 -11.42 7.09
C LEU A 174 -0.93 -10.55 5.94
N ILE A 175 -1.38 -10.81 4.68
CA ILE A 175 -1.11 -9.97 3.52
C ILE A 175 -2.44 -9.40 3.00
N PRO A 176 -3.01 -8.39 3.67
CA PRO A 176 -4.29 -7.80 3.29
C PRO A 176 -4.23 -7.04 1.96
N ILE A 177 -5.29 -7.19 1.16
CA ILE A 177 -5.59 -6.34 0.01
C ILE A 177 -6.56 -5.25 0.49
N LEU A 178 -6.07 -4.04 0.61
CA LEU A 178 -6.79 -2.92 1.19
C LEU A 178 -7.46 -2.08 0.10
N THR A 179 -8.76 -1.93 0.20
CA THR A 179 -9.60 -1.20 -0.79
C THR A 179 -10.40 -0.06 -0.18
N LYS A 180 -10.30 0.14 1.15
CA LYS A 180 -11.01 1.20 1.86
C LYS A 180 -10.13 2.41 2.09
N PHE A 181 -10.31 3.39 1.24
CA PHE A 181 -9.58 4.66 1.26
C PHE A 181 -10.45 5.81 1.76
N SER A 182 -9.84 6.76 2.46
CA SER A 182 -10.50 8.03 2.77
C SER A 182 -10.65 8.88 1.50
N ASN A 183 -11.59 9.82 1.54
CA ASN A 183 -11.73 10.82 0.47
C ASN A 183 -10.63 11.90 0.58
N HIS A 184 -9.38 11.48 0.41
CA HIS A 184 -8.21 12.37 0.42
C HIS A 184 -7.54 12.35 -0.96
N PRO A 185 -7.03 13.50 -1.47
CA PRO A 185 -6.44 13.60 -2.81
C PRO A 185 -5.34 12.57 -3.11
N VAL A 186 -4.53 12.18 -2.12
CA VAL A 186 -3.47 11.19 -2.32
C VAL A 186 -3.99 9.80 -2.71
N ASN A 187 -5.25 9.50 -2.40
CA ASN A 187 -5.89 8.23 -2.75
C ASN A 187 -6.52 8.24 -4.15
N THR A 188 -6.45 9.38 -4.86
CA THR A 188 -7.06 9.50 -6.19
C THR A 188 -6.47 8.45 -7.14
N GLY A 189 -7.34 7.62 -7.72
CA GLY A 189 -7.01 6.55 -8.67
C GLY A 189 -6.39 5.30 -8.10
N ILE A 190 -6.21 5.23 -6.80
CA ILE A 190 -5.78 4.01 -6.12
C ILE A 190 -7.01 3.10 -5.95
N GLN A 191 -6.88 1.85 -6.38
CA GLN A 191 -7.97 0.87 -6.27
C GLN A 191 -7.74 -0.12 -5.13
N SER A 192 -6.49 -0.61 -5.01
CA SER A 192 -6.13 -1.55 -3.96
C SER A 192 -4.64 -1.47 -3.68
N VAL A 193 -4.26 -1.48 -2.43
CA VAL A 193 -2.86 -1.64 -2.00
C VAL A 193 -2.70 -2.94 -1.24
N VAL A 194 -1.52 -3.51 -1.35
CA VAL A 194 -1.17 -4.76 -0.66
C VAL A 194 -0.15 -4.41 0.40
N PHE A 195 -0.48 -4.72 1.65
CA PHE A 195 0.44 -4.58 2.77
C PHE A 195 0.81 -5.95 3.31
N GLU A 196 2.05 -6.07 3.78
CA GLU A 196 2.53 -7.30 4.42
C GLU A 196 2.76 -7.04 5.91
N PHE A 197 2.18 -7.88 6.75
CA PHE A 197 2.35 -7.80 8.20
C PHE A 197 2.08 -6.42 8.81
N ALA A 198 1.12 -5.70 8.26
CA ALA A 198 0.76 -4.36 8.70
C ALA A 198 0.28 -4.34 10.16
N SER A 199 0.48 -3.22 10.82
CA SER A 199 0.09 -2.98 12.22
C SER A 199 -0.99 -1.92 12.33
N GLN A 200 -1.76 -1.98 13.42
CA GLN A 200 -2.76 -0.96 13.70
C GLN A 200 -2.12 0.36 14.10
N CYS A 201 -2.60 1.47 13.51
CA CYS A 201 -2.26 2.81 13.97
C CYS A 201 -3.51 3.55 14.51
N LEU A 202 -3.31 4.29 15.60
CA LEU A 202 -4.36 5.00 16.32
C LEU A 202 -3.97 6.46 16.56
N PRO A 203 -4.93 7.38 16.68
CA PRO A 203 -4.63 8.75 17.08
C PRO A 203 -4.11 8.79 18.52
N ASN A 204 -3.09 9.62 18.75
CA ASN A 204 -2.72 10.08 20.07
C ASN A 204 -3.12 11.56 20.15
N ASN A 205 -4.26 11.84 20.74
CA ASN A 205 -4.86 13.18 20.75
C ASN A 205 -3.82 14.24 21.14
N LYS A 206 -3.39 15.01 20.17
CA LYS A 206 -2.45 16.11 20.31
C LYS A 206 -3.12 17.40 19.84
N ASN A 207 -3.11 18.41 20.71
CA ASN A 207 -3.66 19.71 20.36
C ASN A 207 -2.99 20.28 19.08
N ASN A 208 -3.78 20.89 18.22
CA ASN A 208 -3.33 21.48 16.96
C ASN A 208 -2.76 20.52 15.91
N VAL A 209 -2.99 19.21 16.06
CA VAL A 209 -2.62 18.16 15.09
C VAL A 209 -3.87 17.38 14.74
N LYS A 210 -4.21 17.35 13.47
CA LYS A 210 -5.32 16.57 12.92
C LYS A 210 -4.80 15.19 12.50
N PHE A 211 -5.39 14.13 13.03
CA PHE A 211 -5.19 12.76 12.57
C PHE A 211 -6.27 12.40 11.55
N ILE A 212 -5.88 12.00 10.36
CA ILE A 212 -6.77 11.62 9.27
C ILE A 212 -6.47 10.17 8.91
N PRO A 213 -7.37 9.21 9.19
CA PRO A 213 -7.22 7.85 8.69
C PRO A 213 -7.18 7.85 7.16
N LEU A 214 -6.12 7.29 6.57
CA LEU A 214 -5.93 7.28 5.13
C LEU A 214 -6.43 5.99 4.50
N ILE A 215 -6.03 4.85 5.08
CA ILE A 215 -6.36 3.50 4.61
C ILE A 215 -6.86 2.68 5.79
N LYS A 216 -7.90 1.88 5.54
CA LYS A 216 -8.50 0.98 6.52
C LYS A 216 -8.67 -0.43 5.96
N THR A 217 -8.74 -1.39 6.87
CA THR A 217 -9.11 -2.78 6.56
C THR A 217 -10.56 -2.90 6.08
N SER A 218 -10.91 -4.07 5.57
CA SER A 218 -12.29 -4.42 5.19
C SER A 218 -13.24 -4.50 6.39
N ASP A 219 -14.48 -4.91 6.15
CA ASP A 219 -15.48 -5.16 7.20
C ASP A 219 -15.28 -6.51 7.91
N LYS A 220 -14.36 -7.33 7.42
CA LYS A 220 -13.99 -8.64 7.93
C LYS A 220 -12.49 -8.67 8.20
N SER A 221 -12.09 -8.13 9.33
CA SER A 221 -10.68 -8.03 9.74
C SER A 221 -10.50 -8.42 11.20
N GLY A 222 -9.26 -8.57 11.61
CA GLY A 222 -8.91 -8.93 12.97
C GLY A 222 -7.51 -8.44 13.35
N ILE A 223 -7.11 -8.76 14.56
CA ILE A 223 -5.81 -8.40 15.12
C ILE A 223 -5.19 -9.64 15.76
N ILE A 224 -3.92 -9.87 15.46
CA ILE A 224 -3.09 -10.87 16.17
C ILE A 224 -2.13 -10.11 17.08
N ASN A 225 -2.17 -10.44 18.37
CA ASN A 225 -1.28 -9.88 19.37
C ASN A 225 -0.10 -10.83 19.66
N PRO A 226 1.03 -10.33 20.22
CA PRO A 226 2.13 -11.19 20.64
C PRO A 226 1.68 -12.22 21.73
N PRO A 227 2.31 -13.40 21.82
CA PRO A 227 3.46 -13.86 21.04
C PRO A 227 3.07 -14.20 19.59
N PHE A 228 3.94 -13.84 18.64
CA PHE A 228 3.67 -14.05 17.22
C PHE A 228 4.21 -15.41 16.78
N GLN A 229 3.35 -16.40 16.74
CA GLN A 229 3.57 -17.64 16.05
C GLN A 229 2.43 -17.83 15.07
N PHE A 230 2.74 -18.01 13.79
CA PHE A 230 1.71 -18.18 12.78
C PHE A 230 1.88 -19.51 12.05
N ASP A 231 0.76 -20.22 11.96
CA ASP A 231 0.67 -21.45 11.20
C ASP A 231 0.19 -21.11 9.78
N LEU A 232 1.02 -21.41 8.78
CA LEU A 232 0.68 -21.21 7.37
C LEU A 232 -0.52 -22.06 6.95
N LEU A 233 -0.75 -23.19 7.66
CA LEU A 233 -1.85 -24.11 7.38
C LEU A 233 -3.11 -23.83 8.21
N LYS A 234 -3.11 -22.76 9.01
CA LYS A 234 -4.27 -22.40 9.82
C LYS A 234 -5.51 -22.28 8.95
N ASN A 235 -6.56 -23.01 9.31
CA ASN A 235 -7.88 -22.86 8.69
C ASN A 235 -8.58 -21.62 9.29
N TRP A 236 -8.59 -20.53 8.52
CA TRP A 236 -9.22 -19.27 8.91
C TRP A 236 -10.73 -19.35 8.79
N THR A 237 -11.44 -18.95 9.83
CA THR A 237 -12.91 -18.94 9.92
C THR A 237 -13.44 -17.52 10.07
N ASP A 238 -14.73 -17.30 9.89
CA ASP A 238 -15.33 -15.97 10.07
C ASP A 238 -15.18 -15.41 11.49
N THR A 239 -14.99 -16.26 12.47
CA THR A 239 -14.75 -15.87 13.87
C THR A 239 -13.36 -15.25 14.10
N ASP A 240 -12.40 -15.49 13.21
CA ASP A 240 -11.08 -14.87 13.27
C ASP A 240 -11.11 -13.39 12.84
N PHE A 241 -12.19 -12.95 12.16
CA PHE A 241 -12.33 -11.60 11.61
C PHE A 241 -13.48 -10.79 12.27
N PRO A 242 -13.45 -10.61 13.61
CA PRO A 242 -14.54 -9.96 14.34
C PRO A 242 -14.56 -8.43 14.23
N LEU A 243 -13.50 -7.83 13.66
CA LEU A 243 -13.30 -6.39 13.59
C LEU A 243 -13.53 -5.85 12.18
N SER A 244 -13.61 -4.52 12.07
CA SER A 244 -13.79 -3.82 10.81
C SER A 244 -13.10 -2.45 10.84
N ASN A 245 -12.71 -1.96 9.66
CA ASN A 245 -12.24 -0.58 9.49
C ASN A 245 -11.05 -0.20 10.38
N ILE A 246 -10.12 -1.12 10.62
CA ILE A 246 -8.90 -0.87 11.38
C ILE A 246 -7.99 0.04 10.54
N THR A 247 -7.51 1.14 11.12
CA THR A 247 -6.62 2.07 10.43
C THR A 247 -5.20 1.52 10.36
N VAL A 248 -4.63 1.48 9.15
CA VAL A 248 -3.27 0.99 8.86
C VAL A 248 -2.39 2.05 8.19
N ALA A 249 -2.97 3.16 7.75
CA ALA A 249 -2.25 4.33 7.27
C ALA A 249 -2.98 5.60 7.69
N ALA A 250 -2.23 6.65 8.00
CA ALA A 250 -2.79 7.91 8.49
C ALA A 250 -1.96 9.12 8.08
N ILE A 251 -2.60 10.28 8.05
CA ILE A 251 -1.97 11.57 7.86
C ILE A 251 -2.08 12.36 9.17
N LEU A 252 -0.99 13.00 9.55
CA LEU A 252 -0.97 14.08 10.54
C LEU A 252 -0.77 15.40 9.83
N GLU A 253 -1.62 16.37 10.13
CA GLU A 253 -1.51 17.73 9.64
C GLU A 253 -1.65 18.73 10.79
N GLY A 254 -0.87 19.80 10.73
CA GLY A 254 -0.95 20.90 11.68
C GLY A 254 0.38 21.28 12.30
N LYS A 255 0.34 21.85 13.50
CA LYS A 255 1.53 22.25 14.24
C LYS A 255 2.12 21.07 14.98
N ILE A 256 2.69 20.10 14.21
CA ILE A 256 3.22 18.85 14.78
C ILE A 256 4.40 19.13 15.71
N VAL A 257 5.31 20.02 15.31
CA VAL A 257 6.41 20.51 16.14
C VAL A 257 6.56 22.02 15.96
N GLY A 258 6.45 22.77 17.06
CA GLY A 258 6.57 24.23 17.03
C GLY A 258 5.33 24.94 16.47
N ASN A 259 5.53 26.07 15.78
CA ASN A 259 4.42 26.96 15.38
C ASN A 259 4.07 26.89 13.89
N LYS A 260 4.90 26.26 13.05
CA LYS A 260 4.63 26.10 11.63
C LYS A 260 3.84 24.81 11.38
N ASN A 261 2.98 24.85 10.38
CA ASN A 261 2.28 23.66 9.92
C ASN A 261 3.26 22.76 9.18
N SER A 262 3.19 21.48 9.47
CA SER A 262 3.92 20.40 8.81
C SER A 262 3.00 19.17 8.63
N LYS A 263 3.43 18.23 7.85
CA LYS A 263 2.67 17.01 7.54
C LYS A 263 3.52 15.78 7.76
N ILE A 264 2.91 14.74 8.32
CA ILE A 264 3.47 13.39 8.33
C ILE A 264 2.46 12.47 7.68
N VAL A 265 2.89 11.68 6.70
CA VAL A 265 2.12 10.55 6.21
C VAL A 265 2.77 9.28 6.73
N PHE A 266 1.98 8.47 7.40
CA PHE A 266 2.41 7.23 8.03
C PHE A 266 1.73 6.02 7.40
N ILE A 267 2.51 5.01 7.05
CA ILE A 267 2.08 3.69 6.57
C ILE A 267 2.66 2.63 7.52
N SER A 268 1.80 1.73 7.98
CA SER A 268 2.18 0.71 8.98
C SER A 268 2.75 -0.57 8.37
N ASP A 269 3.31 -0.47 7.19
CA ASP A 269 4.06 -1.49 6.50
C ASP A 269 5.31 -0.82 5.91
N GLY A 270 6.48 -1.19 6.39
CA GLY A 270 7.76 -0.63 5.93
C GLY A 270 8.19 -1.20 4.60
N ASP A 271 7.74 -2.41 4.29
CA ASP A 271 8.24 -3.20 3.16
C ASP A 271 7.37 -3.04 1.89
N PHE A 272 6.21 -2.39 1.99
CA PHE A 272 5.20 -2.32 0.94
C PHE A 272 5.68 -1.70 -0.40
N VAL A 273 6.87 -1.09 -0.44
CA VAL A 273 7.52 -0.53 -1.65
C VAL A 273 8.92 -1.11 -1.88
N ILE A 274 9.33 -2.13 -1.13
CA ILE A 274 10.67 -2.72 -1.21
C ILE A 274 10.68 -3.88 -2.20
N ASN A 275 11.39 -3.70 -3.32
CA ASN A 275 11.60 -4.77 -4.30
C ASN A 275 12.58 -5.84 -3.84
N GLY A 276 13.50 -5.50 -2.92
CA GLY A 276 14.68 -6.31 -2.62
C GLY A 276 15.79 -6.14 -3.66
N VAL A 277 16.85 -6.93 -3.51
CA VAL A 277 18.05 -6.86 -4.36
C VAL A 277 18.42 -8.24 -4.90
N GLY A 278 19.05 -8.28 -6.09
CA GLY A 278 19.59 -9.50 -6.67
C GLY A 278 18.51 -10.52 -7.07
N GLN A 279 18.72 -11.79 -6.70
CA GLN A 279 17.80 -12.89 -7.04
C GLN A 279 16.49 -12.88 -6.24
N ASN A 280 16.44 -12.15 -5.14
CA ASN A 280 15.26 -12.02 -4.28
C ASN A 280 14.40 -10.81 -4.64
N THR A 281 14.57 -10.27 -5.85
CA THR A 281 13.76 -9.14 -6.31
C THR A 281 12.33 -9.58 -6.59
N ILE A 282 11.36 -8.90 -5.97
CA ILE A 282 9.93 -9.10 -6.20
C ILE A 282 9.34 -7.89 -6.95
N LYS A 283 8.28 -8.14 -7.71
CA LYS A 283 7.49 -7.05 -8.31
C LYS A 283 6.53 -6.50 -7.27
N ILE A 284 6.55 -5.18 -7.08
CA ILE A 284 5.63 -4.50 -6.16
C ILE A 284 4.28 -4.27 -6.83
N ASN A 285 3.21 -4.25 -6.03
CA ASN A 285 1.89 -3.83 -6.49
C ASN A 285 1.97 -2.38 -7.03
N GLU A 286 1.48 -2.16 -8.24
CA GLU A 286 1.58 -0.85 -8.91
C GLU A 286 0.88 0.26 -8.12
N ASP A 287 -0.24 -0.04 -7.44
CA ASP A 287 -0.95 0.93 -6.61
C ASP A 287 -0.18 1.29 -5.34
N ASN A 288 0.70 0.42 -4.82
CA ASN A 288 1.62 0.78 -3.74
C ASN A 288 2.61 1.86 -4.19
N ILE A 289 3.16 1.71 -5.40
CA ILE A 289 4.07 2.70 -5.99
C ILE A 289 3.33 4.01 -6.31
N HIS A 290 2.13 3.93 -6.91
CA HIS A 290 1.33 5.09 -7.26
C HIS A 290 0.85 5.86 -6.02
N LEU A 291 0.41 5.16 -4.97
CA LEU A 291 0.03 5.77 -3.70
C LEU A 291 1.21 6.54 -3.10
N THR A 292 2.40 5.91 -3.05
CA THR A 292 3.60 6.55 -2.51
C THR A 292 3.98 7.79 -3.32
N ALA A 293 3.94 7.70 -4.64
CA ALA A 293 4.20 8.84 -5.50
C ALA A 293 3.18 9.98 -5.31
N ASN A 294 1.88 9.66 -5.19
CA ASN A 294 0.84 10.65 -4.88
C ASN A 294 1.09 11.33 -3.52
N ILE A 295 1.48 10.55 -2.51
CA ILE A 295 1.83 11.08 -1.19
C ILE A 295 3.01 12.05 -1.28
N ILE A 296 4.06 11.69 -2.01
CA ILE A 296 5.26 12.53 -2.17
C ILE A 296 4.94 13.79 -2.95
N ASP A 297 4.15 13.70 -4.02
CA ASP A 297 3.66 14.86 -4.77
C ASP A 297 2.89 15.83 -3.84
N TRP A 298 2.00 15.29 -3.00
CA TRP A 298 1.22 16.09 -2.07
C TRP A 298 2.06 16.74 -0.96
N LEU A 299 3.04 16.01 -0.40
CA LEU A 299 3.97 16.54 0.60
C LEU A 299 4.90 17.60 0.02
N SER A 300 5.25 17.49 -1.27
CA SER A 300 6.12 18.41 -1.99
C SER A 300 5.37 19.59 -2.62
N GLY A 301 4.03 19.61 -2.51
CA GLY A 301 3.19 20.67 -3.07
C GLY A 301 2.92 20.56 -4.56
N SER A 302 3.23 19.43 -5.19
CA SER A 302 3.05 19.16 -6.62
C SER A 302 1.84 18.26 -6.87
N THR A 303 0.64 18.83 -6.88
CA THR A 303 -0.60 18.03 -6.97
C THR A 303 -1.13 17.82 -8.40
N GLU A 304 -0.47 18.38 -9.39
CA GLU A 304 -0.96 18.42 -10.77
C GLU A 304 -1.06 17.04 -11.47
N LEU A 305 -0.30 16.05 -10.99
CA LEU A 305 -0.25 14.72 -11.60
C LEU A 305 -1.27 13.71 -11.04
N PHE A 306 -1.95 14.00 -9.94
CA PHE A 306 -2.90 13.08 -9.33
C PHE A 306 -3.97 12.58 -10.31
N HIS A 307 -4.60 13.51 -11.04
CA HIS A 307 -5.69 13.17 -11.95
C HIS A 307 -5.23 12.43 -13.21
N ILE A 308 -3.98 12.57 -13.59
CA ILE A 308 -3.45 12.02 -14.85
C ILE A 308 -2.92 10.60 -14.64
N ARG A 309 -2.22 10.36 -13.51
CA ARG A 309 -1.71 9.03 -13.11
C ARG A 309 -2.83 8.00 -12.96
N THR A 310 -4.05 8.46 -12.69
CA THR A 310 -5.21 7.66 -12.33
C THR A 310 -6.13 7.26 -13.47
N LYS A 311 -5.84 7.70 -14.69
CA LYS A 311 -6.64 7.35 -15.88
C LYS A 311 -6.25 6.02 -16.52
N GLU A 312 -5.41 5.22 -15.88
CA GLU A 312 -5.09 3.89 -16.36
C GLU A 312 -6.32 2.97 -16.31
N ILE A 313 -6.55 2.23 -17.40
CA ILE A 313 -7.55 1.16 -17.43
C ILE A 313 -6.96 0.00 -16.63
N LYS A 314 -7.17 0.01 -15.33
CA LYS A 314 -6.65 -1.05 -14.48
C LYS A 314 -7.51 -2.29 -14.57
N TYR A 315 -6.85 -3.43 -14.68
CA TYR A 315 -7.46 -4.74 -14.56
C TYR A 315 -8.09 -4.84 -13.17
N ARG A 316 -9.41 -4.80 -13.10
CA ARG A 316 -10.13 -5.01 -11.84
C ARG A 316 -10.09 -6.49 -11.52
N PRO A 317 -9.41 -6.95 -10.46
CA PRO A 317 -9.55 -8.32 -10.04
C PRO A 317 -11.04 -8.56 -9.74
N LEU A 318 -11.57 -9.66 -10.25
CA LEU A 318 -12.95 -10.04 -9.97
C LEU A 318 -13.08 -10.22 -8.46
N ILE A 319 -13.99 -9.46 -7.85
CA ILE A 319 -14.31 -9.61 -6.43
C ILE A 319 -14.72 -11.07 -6.22
N SER A 320 -14.04 -11.76 -5.31
CA SER A 320 -14.39 -13.14 -5.00
C SER A 320 -15.80 -13.18 -4.40
N LEU A 321 -16.74 -13.69 -5.18
CA LEU A 321 -18.11 -13.85 -4.70
C LEU A 321 -18.15 -14.89 -3.57
N PRO A 322 -19.00 -14.73 -2.56
CA PRO A 322 -19.26 -15.74 -1.56
C PRO A 322 -19.63 -17.08 -2.21
N ASP A 323 -19.15 -18.19 -1.66
CA ASP A 323 -19.37 -19.52 -2.28
C ASP A 323 -20.84 -19.85 -2.47
N LYS A 324 -21.70 -19.38 -1.58
CA LYS A 324 -23.17 -19.48 -1.74
C LYS A 324 -23.66 -18.79 -3.02
N THR A 325 -23.15 -17.59 -3.33
CA THR A 325 -23.50 -16.85 -4.55
C THR A 325 -22.92 -17.51 -5.80
N LYS A 326 -21.69 -18.01 -5.74
CA LYS A 326 -21.07 -18.77 -6.84
C LYS A 326 -21.92 -20.01 -7.18
N ASN A 327 -22.35 -20.75 -6.17
CA ASN A 327 -23.19 -21.92 -6.37
C ASN A 327 -24.54 -21.57 -6.96
N ILE A 328 -25.20 -20.51 -6.50
CA ILE A 328 -26.48 -20.03 -7.08
C ILE A 328 -26.29 -19.69 -8.56
N ILE A 329 -25.28 -18.91 -8.92
CA ILE A 329 -24.99 -18.53 -10.30
C ILE A 329 -24.71 -19.77 -11.15
N LYS A 330 -23.90 -20.72 -10.62
CA LYS A 330 -23.58 -21.97 -11.31
C LYS A 330 -24.83 -22.79 -11.63
N TYR A 331 -25.67 -23.04 -10.64
CA TYR A 331 -26.90 -23.79 -10.83
C TYR A 331 -27.92 -23.05 -11.68
N PHE A 332 -28.06 -21.77 -11.54
CA PHE A 332 -28.93 -20.93 -12.39
C PHE A 332 -28.53 -21.05 -13.87
N ASN A 333 -27.26 -20.86 -14.19
CA ASN A 333 -26.77 -20.98 -15.57
C ASN A 333 -26.95 -22.38 -16.15
N PHE A 334 -26.96 -23.42 -15.32
CA PHE A 334 -27.18 -24.80 -15.78
C PHE A 334 -28.68 -25.13 -15.97
N ILE A 335 -29.52 -24.73 -15.04
CA ILE A 335 -30.95 -25.09 -15.01
C ILE A 335 -31.79 -24.17 -15.91
N PHE A 336 -31.46 -22.88 -15.97
CA PHE A 336 -32.24 -21.88 -16.70
C PHE A 336 -32.41 -22.16 -18.20
N PRO A 337 -31.40 -22.56 -18.97
CA PRO A 337 -31.57 -22.93 -20.38
C PRO A 337 -32.48 -24.12 -20.58
N ILE A 338 -32.41 -25.10 -19.68
CA ILE A 338 -33.24 -26.31 -19.71
C ILE A 338 -34.71 -25.93 -19.49
N LEU A 339 -34.98 -25.08 -18.50
CA LEU A 339 -36.34 -24.59 -18.21
C LEU A 339 -36.91 -23.80 -19.38
N LEU A 340 -36.10 -22.96 -20.05
CA LEU A 340 -36.57 -22.21 -21.23
C LEU A 340 -37.01 -23.15 -22.37
N ILE A 341 -36.25 -24.23 -22.62
CA ILE A 341 -36.58 -25.20 -23.67
C ILE A 341 -37.92 -25.93 -23.31
N ILE A 342 -38.06 -26.33 -22.05
CA ILE A 342 -39.29 -26.99 -21.58
C ILE A 342 -40.52 -26.05 -21.73
N ILE A 343 -40.41 -24.79 -21.26
CA ILE A 343 -41.47 -23.78 -21.37
C ILE A 343 -41.81 -23.53 -22.83
N TYR A 344 -40.79 -23.37 -23.69
CA TYR A 344 -41.00 -23.22 -25.14
C TYR A 344 -41.74 -24.43 -25.75
N GLY A 345 -41.38 -25.64 -25.36
CA GLY A 345 -41.99 -26.88 -25.79
C GLY A 345 -43.48 -26.94 -25.41
N ILE A 346 -43.82 -26.56 -24.17
CA ILE A 346 -45.20 -26.51 -23.67
C ILE A 346 -46.02 -25.48 -24.47
N ILE A 347 -45.52 -24.26 -24.61
CA ILE A 347 -46.19 -23.19 -25.35
C ILE A 347 -46.44 -23.59 -26.82
N ARG A 348 -45.45 -24.23 -27.43
CA ARG A 348 -45.58 -24.73 -28.83
C ARG A 348 -46.62 -25.84 -28.93
N GLN A 349 -46.65 -26.74 -27.96
CA GLN A 349 -47.64 -27.82 -27.94
C GLN A 349 -49.07 -27.28 -27.79
N GLU A 350 -49.28 -26.29 -26.91
CA GLU A 350 -50.60 -25.64 -26.75
C GLU A 350 -51.06 -24.90 -28.01
N LYS A 351 -50.14 -24.13 -28.62
CA LYS A 351 -50.43 -23.45 -29.90
C LYS A 351 -50.81 -24.44 -31.02
N ASN A 352 -50.16 -25.59 -31.07
CA ASN A 352 -50.47 -26.62 -32.04
C ASN A 352 -51.79 -27.34 -31.79
N LYS A 353 -52.21 -27.48 -30.51
CA LYS A 353 -53.54 -28.00 -30.16
C LYS A 353 -54.65 -27.01 -30.54
N MET A 354 -54.47 -25.70 -30.30
CA MET A 354 -55.41 -24.66 -30.67
C MET A 354 -55.61 -24.47 -32.19
N LYS A 355 -54.63 -24.91 -33.00
CA LYS A 355 -54.71 -24.86 -34.49
C LYS A 355 -55.42 -26.11 -35.09
N LYS A 356 -55.61 -27.16 -34.29
CA LYS A 356 -56.25 -28.40 -34.73
C LYS A 356 -57.75 -28.50 -34.33
N ASN A 357 -58.22 -27.61 -33.46
CA ASN A 357 -59.64 -27.34 -33.18
C ASN A 357 -60.08 -26.08 -33.96
#